data_d35ac9f3433bcd5efd89c28b4e445571
#
_entry.id   d35ac9f3433bcd5efd89c28b4e445571
#
_cell.length_a   1.000
_cell.length_b   1.000
_cell.length_c   1.000
_cell.angle_alpha   90.00
_cell.angle_beta   90.00
_cell.angle_gamma   90.00
#
_symmetry.space_group_name_H-M   'P 1'
#
loop_
_entity.id
_entity.type
_entity.pdbx_description
1 polymer ?
#
loop_
_entity_poly.entity_id
_entity_poly.type
_entity_poly.pdbx_seq_one_letter_code
_entity_poly.pdbx_strand_id
1 'polypeptide(L)'
;MTLMALLMVGAGCKTGKVDSSRVERLRQRQISDEELQAISDLHVAAEEEDLAKVKQCLKAGTDIDCVAGKASSRILHKAARAGDKAMAAFLIQQKANINAWAIYGTPLDLAIKEGHADVAQLLRKHGAKTGEELEAKEK
;
A
#
# COMPACT_ATOMS: atom_id res chain seq x y z
N MET A 1 -27.67 19.69 -6.41
CA MET A 1 -27.77 18.31 -5.93
C MET A 1 -26.62 17.90 -5.00
N THR A 2 -25.44 18.37 -5.23
CA THR A 2 -24.27 18.13 -4.35
C THR A 2 -24.34 18.82 -3.00
N LEU A 3 -25.11 19.90 -2.87
CA LEU A 3 -25.29 20.64 -1.62
C LEU A 3 -26.13 19.89 -0.57
N MET A 4 -27.07 19.06 -0.99
CA MET A 4 -27.92 18.32 -0.05
C MET A 4 -27.18 17.19 0.66
N ALA A 5 -26.22 16.54 0.01
CA ALA A 5 -25.39 15.51 0.62
C ALA A 5 -24.48 16.08 1.70
N LEU A 6 -24.04 17.33 1.56
CA LEU A 6 -23.22 18.03 2.55
C LEU A 6 -23.98 18.38 3.82
N LEU A 7 -25.26 18.73 3.72
CA LEU A 7 -26.09 19.07 4.86
C LEU A 7 -26.45 17.87 5.73
N MET A 8 -26.62 16.70 5.14
CA MET A 8 -26.89 15.46 5.89
C MET A 8 -25.71 14.97 6.70
N VAL A 9 -24.50 15.15 6.19
CA VAL A 9 -23.28 14.74 6.90
C VAL A 9 -23.00 15.66 8.10
N GLY A 10 -23.39 16.94 8.01
CA GLY A 10 -23.26 17.89 9.12
C GLY A 10 -24.20 17.64 10.27
N ALA A 11 -25.38 17.09 10.02
CA ALA A 11 -26.41 16.87 11.05
C ALA A 11 -26.16 15.61 11.91
N GLY A 12 -25.39 14.64 11.43
CA GLY A 12 -25.11 13.40 12.14
C GLY A 12 -23.95 13.44 13.13
N CYS A 13 -23.22 14.55 13.20
CA CYS A 13 -21.98 14.64 13.97
C CYS A 13 -22.13 15.35 15.33
N LYS A 14 -23.32 15.33 15.91
CA LYS A 14 -23.56 16.03 17.19
C LYS A 14 -23.01 15.31 18.43
N THR A 15 -22.56 14.11 18.33
CA THR A 15 -22.21 13.26 19.48
C THR A 15 -20.74 12.96 19.66
N GLY A 16 -19.87 13.59 18.93
CA GLY A 16 -18.44 13.38 19.10
C GLY A 16 -17.69 14.69 18.94
N LYS A 17 -16.80 14.97 19.84
CA LYS A 17 -15.75 15.97 19.65
C LYS A 17 -14.83 15.49 18.52
N VAL A 18 -15.36 15.46 17.30
CA VAL A 18 -14.56 15.18 16.13
C VAL A 18 -13.87 16.48 15.75
N ASP A 19 -12.56 16.47 15.76
CA ASP A 19 -11.75 17.58 15.29
C ASP A 19 -12.14 17.90 13.84
N SER A 20 -12.74 19.07 13.64
CA SER A 20 -13.21 19.54 12.34
C SER A 20 -12.10 19.53 11.30
N SER A 21 -10.86 19.79 11.71
CA SER A 21 -9.70 19.78 10.84
C SER A 21 -9.32 18.36 10.37
N ARG A 22 -9.64 17.35 11.16
CA ARG A 22 -9.44 15.94 10.76
C ARG A 22 -10.50 15.50 9.75
N VAL A 23 -11.75 15.91 9.95
CA VAL A 23 -12.84 15.64 8.99
C VAL A 23 -12.60 16.35 7.68
N GLU A 24 -12.13 17.59 7.72
CA GLU A 24 -11.74 18.37 6.53
C GLU A 24 -10.63 17.69 5.74
N ARG A 25 -9.58 17.21 6.42
CA ARG A 25 -8.50 16.43 5.79
C ARG A 25 -8.98 15.10 5.19
N LEU A 26 -9.96 14.45 5.80
CA LEU A 26 -10.58 13.24 5.27
C LEU A 26 -11.47 13.54 4.06
N ARG A 27 -12.13 14.72 4.03
CA ARG A 27 -12.92 15.18 2.88
C ARG A 27 -12.04 15.59 1.69
N GLN A 28 -10.88 16.19 1.96
CA GLN A 28 -9.93 16.58 0.92
C GLN A 28 -9.21 15.37 0.29
N ARG A 29 -9.30 14.19 0.92
CA ARG A 29 -8.84 12.92 0.39
C ARG A 29 -9.95 12.13 -0.33
N GLN A 30 -10.88 12.84 -0.98
CA GLN A 30 -11.68 12.17 -1.99
C GLN A 30 -10.75 11.81 -3.15
N ILE A 31 -10.31 10.56 -3.11
CA ILE A 31 -9.56 9.96 -4.20
C ILE A 31 -10.45 10.07 -5.43
N SER A 32 -9.98 10.74 -6.47
CA SER A 32 -10.73 10.85 -7.72
C SER A 32 -10.84 9.47 -8.38
N ASP A 33 -11.84 9.30 -9.24
CA ASP A 33 -12.00 8.06 -9.99
C ASP A 33 -10.75 7.75 -10.84
N GLU A 34 -10.06 8.78 -11.31
CA GLU A 34 -8.80 8.66 -12.04
C GLU A 34 -7.66 8.13 -11.14
N GLU A 35 -7.58 8.59 -9.89
CA GLU A 35 -6.62 8.09 -8.92
C GLU A 35 -6.92 6.65 -8.50
N LEU A 36 -8.18 6.30 -8.33
CA LEU A 36 -8.61 4.92 -8.06
C LEU A 36 -8.22 3.99 -9.22
N GLN A 37 -8.41 4.45 -10.45
CA GLN A 37 -8.03 3.70 -11.64
C GLN A 37 -6.51 3.54 -11.72
N ALA A 38 -5.75 4.61 -11.47
CA ALA A 38 -4.29 4.56 -11.47
C ALA A 38 -3.74 3.59 -10.41
N ILE A 39 -4.34 3.55 -9.22
CA ILE A 39 -4.00 2.59 -8.17
C ILE A 39 -4.32 1.15 -8.62
N SER A 40 -5.49 0.95 -9.22
CA SER A 40 -5.89 -0.36 -9.77
C SER A 40 -4.93 -0.82 -10.85
N ASP A 41 -4.60 0.04 -11.80
CA ASP A 41 -3.67 -0.27 -12.89
C ASP A 41 -2.27 -0.62 -12.38
N LEU A 42 -1.80 0.09 -11.36
CA LEU A 42 -0.53 -0.21 -10.71
C LEU A 42 -0.52 -1.59 -10.05
N HIS A 43 -1.60 -1.95 -9.37
CA HIS A 43 -1.72 -3.26 -8.73
C HIS A 43 -1.87 -4.41 -9.74
N VAL A 44 -2.58 -4.18 -10.84
CA VAL A 44 -2.69 -5.14 -11.94
C VAL A 44 -1.31 -5.33 -12.61
N ALA A 45 -0.61 -4.25 -12.90
CA ALA A 45 0.74 -4.32 -13.45
C ALA A 45 1.71 -5.11 -12.56
N ALA A 46 1.57 -4.99 -11.24
CA ALA A 46 2.36 -5.77 -10.29
C ALA A 46 1.96 -7.26 -10.26
N GLU A 47 0.70 -7.58 -10.51
CA GLU A 47 0.24 -8.98 -10.63
C GLU A 47 0.67 -9.63 -11.96
N GLU A 48 0.72 -8.83 -13.03
CA GLU A 48 1.22 -9.26 -14.33
C GLU A 48 2.75 -9.34 -14.41
N GLU A 49 3.44 -8.97 -13.31
CA GLU A 49 4.92 -8.89 -13.24
C GLU A 49 5.52 -7.91 -14.28
N ASP A 50 4.72 -6.95 -14.74
CA ASP A 50 5.12 -5.97 -15.75
C ASP A 50 5.78 -4.74 -15.10
N LEU A 51 7.09 -4.85 -14.89
CA LEU A 51 7.90 -3.79 -14.32
C LEU A 51 7.84 -2.48 -15.13
N ALA A 52 7.67 -2.57 -16.45
CA ALA A 52 7.59 -1.38 -17.32
C ALA A 52 6.32 -0.57 -17.05
N LYS A 53 5.18 -1.25 -16.92
CA LYS A 53 3.90 -0.62 -16.53
C LYS A 53 3.95 -0.05 -15.12
N VAL A 54 4.52 -0.78 -14.18
CA VAL A 54 4.71 -0.29 -12.79
C VAL A 54 5.53 0.99 -12.79
N LYS A 55 6.64 1.04 -13.51
CA LYS A 55 7.46 2.25 -13.66
C LYS A 55 6.67 3.41 -14.27
N GLN A 56 5.84 3.14 -15.25
CA GLN A 56 5.00 4.14 -15.90
C GLN A 56 3.95 4.71 -14.95
N CYS A 57 3.25 3.87 -14.19
CA CYS A 57 2.27 4.30 -13.21
C CYS A 57 2.90 5.16 -12.11
N LEU A 58 4.07 4.77 -11.61
CA LEU A 58 4.80 5.54 -10.59
C LEU A 58 5.30 6.89 -11.14
N LYS A 59 5.74 6.95 -12.40
CA LYS A 59 6.08 8.22 -13.06
C LYS A 59 4.88 9.15 -13.23
N ALA A 60 3.69 8.59 -13.39
CA ALA A 60 2.45 9.36 -13.47
C ALA A 60 2.02 9.95 -12.11
N GLY A 61 2.69 9.59 -11.02
CA GLY A 61 2.45 10.14 -9.69
C GLY A 61 1.63 9.25 -8.77
N THR A 62 1.38 8.00 -9.14
CA THR A 62 0.69 7.04 -8.27
C THR A 62 1.55 6.72 -7.04
N ASP A 63 0.94 6.72 -5.86
CA ASP A 63 1.63 6.43 -4.61
C ASP A 63 2.13 4.97 -4.59
N ILE A 64 3.41 4.79 -4.35
CA ILE A 64 4.06 3.47 -4.27
C ILE A 64 3.55 2.64 -3.08
N ASP A 65 3.12 3.29 -2.02
CA ASP A 65 2.59 2.65 -0.81
C ASP A 65 1.06 2.57 -0.78
N CYS A 66 0.41 2.84 -1.92
CA CYS A 66 -1.04 2.68 -2.02
C CYS A 66 -1.45 1.23 -1.77
N VAL A 67 -2.60 1.09 -1.15
CA VAL A 67 -3.18 -0.22 -0.84
C VAL A 67 -4.37 -0.49 -1.73
N ALA A 68 -4.48 -1.69 -2.24
CA ALA A 68 -5.64 -2.13 -2.98
C ALA A 68 -6.19 -3.44 -2.44
N GLY A 69 -7.50 -3.53 -2.52
CA GLY A 69 -8.22 -4.74 -2.12
C GLY A 69 -8.40 -4.90 -0.62
N LYS A 70 -9.09 -5.96 -0.25
CA LYS A 70 -9.46 -6.26 1.15
C LYS A 70 -8.27 -6.65 2.03
N ALA A 71 -7.17 -7.07 1.43
CA ALA A 71 -5.98 -7.52 2.15
C ALA A 71 -5.05 -6.38 2.58
N SER A 72 -5.37 -5.12 2.26
CA SER A 72 -4.50 -3.97 2.51
C SER A 72 -3.07 -4.18 2.03
N SER A 73 -2.92 -4.99 0.97
CA SER A 73 -1.60 -5.29 0.42
C SER A 73 -1.08 -4.16 -0.46
N ARG A 74 0.16 -3.81 -0.23
CA ARG A 74 0.92 -2.90 -1.10
C ARG A 74 1.60 -3.65 -2.22
N ILE A 75 2.10 -2.94 -3.20
CA ILE A 75 2.78 -3.52 -4.37
C ILE A 75 3.96 -4.38 -3.97
N LEU A 76 4.72 -3.96 -2.95
CA LEU A 76 5.87 -4.73 -2.46
C LEU A 76 5.45 -6.11 -1.90
N HIS A 77 4.26 -6.22 -1.29
CA HIS A 77 3.72 -7.52 -0.88
C HIS A 77 3.45 -8.42 -2.08
N LYS A 78 2.93 -7.86 -3.17
CA LYS A 78 2.66 -8.60 -4.40
C LYS A 78 3.96 -9.08 -5.04
N ALA A 79 4.97 -8.21 -5.15
CA ALA A 79 6.29 -8.58 -5.65
C ALA A 79 6.94 -9.68 -4.80
N ALA A 80 6.82 -9.59 -3.49
CA ALA A 80 7.35 -10.61 -2.56
C ALA A 80 6.63 -11.95 -2.72
N ARG A 81 5.32 -11.92 -2.91
CA ARG A 81 4.50 -13.12 -3.10
C ARG A 81 4.76 -13.78 -4.47
N ALA A 82 4.94 -12.98 -5.51
CA ALA A 82 5.26 -13.47 -6.85
C ALA A 82 6.70 -13.97 -6.99
N GLY A 83 7.60 -13.53 -6.10
CA GLY A 83 9.02 -13.85 -6.19
C GLY A 83 9.78 -13.01 -7.21
N ASP A 84 9.18 -11.91 -7.66
CA ASP A 84 9.82 -11.00 -8.62
C ASP A 84 10.89 -10.13 -7.93
N LYS A 85 12.12 -10.61 -7.98
CA LYS A 85 13.30 -9.94 -7.42
C LYS A 85 13.55 -8.58 -8.08
N ALA A 86 13.35 -8.47 -9.40
CA ALA A 86 13.57 -7.23 -10.14
C ALA A 86 12.56 -6.14 -9.73
N MET A 87 11.30 -6.51 -9.62
CA MET A 87 10.23 -5.64 -9.12
C MET A 87 10.52 -5.23 -7.67
N ALA A 88 10.81 -6.18 -6.79
CA ALA A 88 11.12 -5.91 -5.39
C ALA A 88 12.31 -4.96 -5.25
N ALA A 89 13.41 -5.18 -5.99
CA ALA A 89 14.58 -4.32 -5.99
C ALA A 89 14.25 -2.90 -6.44
N PHE A 90 13.46 -2.77 -7.50
CA PHE A 90 13.02 -1.47 -8.00
C PHE A 90 12.16 -0.72 -6.96
N LEU A 91 11.18 -1.39 -6.36
CA LEU A 91 10.31 -0.80 -5.35
C LEU A 91 11.10 -0.34 -4.11
N ILE A 92 12.08 -1.11 -3.69
CA ILE A 92 12.99 -0.74 -2.59
C ILE A 92 13.80 0.51 -2.96
N GLN A 93 14.32 0.60 -4.18
CA GLN A 93 15.03 1.79 -4.67
C GLN A 93 14.14 3.03 -4.68
N GLN A 94 12.87 2.87 -4.97
CA GLN A 94 11.86 3.93 -4.92
C GLN A 94 11.37 4.23 -3.49
N LYS A 95 12.01 3.65 -2.48
CA LYS A 95 11.71 3.86 -1.04
C LYS A 95 10.31 3.41 -0.62
N ALA A 96 9.80 2.34 -1.23
CA ALA A 96 8.60 1.67 -0.74
C ALA A 96 8.79 1.23 0.72
N ASN A 97 7.70 1.26 1.49
CA ASN A 97 7.74 0.82 2.88
C ASN A 97 8.00 -0.68 2.97
N ILE A 98 9.25 -1.03 3.28
CA ILE A 98 9.74 -2.41 3.31
C ILE A 98 9.14 -3.24 4.46
N ASN A 99 8.72 -2.59 5.54
CA ASN A 99 8.13 -3.20 6.73
C ASN A 99 6.62 -2.94 6.82
N ALA A 100 5.97 -2.67 5.69
CA ALA A 100 4.54 -2.45 5.66
C ALA A 100 3.79 -3.70 6.13
N TRP A 101 2.77 -3.49 6.96
CA TRP A 101 1.93 -4.56 7.47
C TRP A 101 0.69 -4.75 6.58
N ALA A 102 0.36 -6.00 6.30
CA ALA A 102 -0.86 -6.40 5.62
C ALA A 102 -1.51 -7.58 6.36
N ILE A 103 -2.68 -8.02 5.94
CA ILE A 103 -3.39 -9.15 6.58
C ILE A 103 -2.51 -10.42 6.67
N TYR A 104 -1.62 -10.60 5.70
CA TYR A 104 -0.75 -11.77 5.62
C TYR A 104 0.65 -11.54 6.20
N GLY A 105 0.86 -10.45 6.90
CA GLY A 105 2.16 -10.06 7.48
C GLY A 105 2.94 -9.05 6.65
N THR A 106 4.25 -9.04 6.80
CA THR A 106 5.16 -8.17 6.06
C THR A 106 5.52 -8.75 4.68
N PRO A 107 6.09 -7.97 3.76
CA PRO A 107 6.61 -8.52 2.50
C PRO A 107 7.61 -9.65 2.71
N LEU A 108 8.43 -9.56 3.76
CA LEU A 108 9.40 -10.61 4.11
C LEU A 108 8.70 -11.91 4.53
N ASP A 109 7.64 -11.82 5.33
CA ASP A 109 6.84 -13.00 5.72
C ASP A 109 6.28 -13.72 4.49
N LEU A 110 5.76 -12.95 3.53
CA LEU A 110 5.23 -13.51 2.29
C LEU A 110 6.31 -14.18 1.45
N ALA A 111 7.47 -13.54 1.29
CA ALA A 111 8.59 -14.12 0.55
C ALA A 111 9.06 -15.46 1.17
N ILE A 112 9.11 -15.52 2.50
CA ILE A 112 9.49 -16.74 3.23
C ILE A 112 8.41 -17.81 3.07
N LYS A 113 7.14 -17.44 3.24
CA LYS A 113 6.00 -18.36 3.15
C LYS A 113 5.87 -18.99 1.77
N GLU A 114 6.08 -18.20 0.72
CA GLU A 114 6.01 -18.68 -0.67
C GLU A 114 7.31 -19.33 -1.15
N GLY A 115 8.35 -19.36 -0.33
CA GLY A 115 9.63 -20.02 -0.63
C GLY A 115 10.57 -19.23 -1.53
N HIS A 116 10.37 -17.92 -1.67
CA HIS A 116 11.20 -17.05 -2.49
C HIS A 116 12.44 -16.55 -1.73
N ALA A 117 13.44 -17.42 -1.60
CA ALA A 117 14.66 -17.14 -0.84
C ALA A 117 15.42 -15.91 -1.35
N ASP A 118 15.48 -15.74 -2.67
CA ASP A 118 16.18 -14.60 -3.29
C ASP A 118 15.55 -13.25 -2.92
N VAL A 119 14.22 -13.19 -2.94
CA VAL A 119 13.47 -11.98 -2.54
C VAL A 119 13.59 -11.76 -1.04
N ALA A 120 13.51 -12.83 -0.24
CA ALA A 120 13.69 -12.75 1.20
C ALA A 120 15.07 -12.21 1.58
N GLN A 121 16.12 -12.67 0.94
CA GLN A 121 17.50 -12.19 1.14
C GLN A 121 17.63 -10.72 0.73
N LEU A 122 17.05 -10.34 -0.41
CA LEU A 122 17.04 -8.96 -0.88
C LEU A 122 16.35 -8.04 0.14
N LEU A 123 15.18 -8.43 0.61
CA LEU A 123 14.42 -7.68 1.61
C LEU A 123 15.21 -7.53 2.92
N ARG A 124 15.81 -8.62 3.43
CA ARG A 124 16.63 -8.57 4.65
C ARG A 124 17.85 -7.67 4.51
N LYS A 125 18.52 -7.70 3.36
CA LYS A 125 19.65 -6.82 3.05
C LYS A 125 19.29 -5.34 3.17
N HIS A 126 18.05 -4.99 2.88
CA HIS A 126 17.53 -3.63 2.98
C HIS A 126 16.79 -3.32 4.29
N GLY A 127 16.92 -4.19 5.29
CA GLY A 127 16.38 -3.97 6.63
C GLY A 127 14.94 -4.44 6.85
N ALA A 128 14.43 -5.31 5.96
CA ALA A 128 13.12 -5.91 6.17
C ALA A 128 13.10 -6.81 7.40
N LYS A 129 11.97 -6.82 8.09
CA LYS A 129 11.72 -7.62 9.28
C LYS A 129 10.46 -8.44 9.10
N THR A 130 10.42 -9.58 9.76
CA THR A 130 9.18 -10.37 9.86
C THR A 130 8.20 -9.68 10.81
N GLY A 131 6.94 -10.05 10.72
CA GLY A 131 5.93 -9.56 11.65
C GLY A 131 6.29 -9.83 13.11
N GLU A 132 6.79 -11.03 13.40
CA GLU A 132 7.27 -11.41 14.74
C GLU A 132 8.40 -10.51 15.24
N GLU A 133 9.35 -10.18 14.37
CA GLU A 133 10.46 -9.28 14.70
C GLU A 133 10.02 -7.83 14.94
N LEU A 134 8.95 -7.39 14.27
CA LEU A 134 8.37 -6.07 14.49
C LEU A 134 7.59 -6.01 15.81
N GLU A 135 6.77 -7.02 16.10
CA GLU A 135 6.03 -7.12 17.36
C GLU A 135 6.95 -7.27 18.57
N ALA A 136 8.04 -8.00 18.44
CA ALA A 136 9.02 -8.17 19.52
C ALA A 136 9.69 -6.87 19.96
N LYS A 137 9.75 -5.86 19.09
CA LYS A 137 10.33 -4.55 19.42
C LYS A 137 9.39 -3.63 20.21
N GLU A 138 8.10 -3.87 20.16
CA GLU A 138 7.09 -3.07 20.87
C GLU A 138 6.92 -3.52 22.34
N LYS A 139 7.52 -4.61 22.71
CA LYS A 139 7.57 -5.12 24.08
C LYS A 139 8.85 -4.68 24.77
#